data_717e44b3d4a0c26a54d3247f84694acc
#
_entry.id   717e44b3d4a0c26a54d3247f84694acc
#
_cell.length_a   1.000
_cell.length_b   1.000
_cell.length_c   1.000
_cell.angle_alpha   90.00
_cell.angle_beta   90.00
_cell.angle_gamma   90.00
#
_symmetry.space_group_name_H-M   'P 1'
#
loop_
_entity.id
_entity.type
_entity.pdbx_description
1 polymer ?
#
loop_
_entity_poly.entity_id
_entity_poly.type
_entity_poly.pdbx_seq_one_letter_code
_entity_poly.pdbx_strand_id
1 'polypeptide(L)'
;MAAYALKSRVALHAASVAKYWNLAPLAGEAVTQKLVGGMTSADADAFYKECIEASKFLIENSGKSLYKPAPATVKEAASNFQALFLNDQNEEVIFSKAYLNGTTNTNQGHSYAQFNILPQVNPGALKYGRFNPMLEIVDLFEDYTDDGMGKSAKIVTRTDGNEDAYIANFHNMNNASVVNTLMSVPFVKYNDLYEPFANKDARLL
;
A
#
# COMPACT_ATOMS: atom_id res chain seq x y z
N MET A 1 12.17 22.59 -4.40
CA MET A 1 12.06 21.21 -3.87
C MET A 1 10.77 20.55 -4.29
N ALA A 2 9.58 21.08 -4.03
CA ALA A 2 8.30 20.46 -4.41
C ALA A 2 8.19 20.05 -5.90
N ALA A 3 8.67 20.89 -6.82
CA ALA A 3 8.68 20.56 -8.23
C ALA A 3 9.55 19.33 -8.56
N TYR A 4 10.70 19.18 -7.93
CA TYR A 4 11.55 18.00 -8.10
C TYR A 4 10.93 16.74 -7.49
N ALA A 5 10.26 16.85 -6.34
CA ALA A 5 9.52 15.75 -5.74
C ALA A 5 8.39 15.28 -6.66
N LEU A 6 7.64 16.22 -7.24
CA LEU A 6 6.61 15.91 -8.22
C LEU A 6 7.22 15.27 -9.48
N LYS A 7 8.33 15.82 -10.01
CA LYS A 7 9.05 15.27 -11.17
C LYS A 7 9.45 13.82 -10.93
N SER A 8 10.09 13.52 -9.78
CA SER A 8 10.48 12.15 -9.41
C SER A 8 9.28 11.20 -9.42
N ARG A 9 8.18 11.58 -8.76
CA ARG A 9 6.98 10.76 -8.67
C ARG A 9 6.31 10.53 -10.03
N VAL A 10 6.19 11.57 -10.84
CA VAL A 10 5.58 11.49 -12.18
C VAL A 10 6.44 10.64 -13.10
N ALA A 11 7.76 10.81 -13.07
CA ALA A 11 8.70 10.03 -13.88
C ALA A 11 8.66 8.54 -13.51
N LEU A 12 8.60 8.19 -12.22
CA LEU A 12 8.45 6.80 -11.77
C LEU A 12 7.16 6.17 -12.27
N HIS A 13 6.05 6.93 -12.21
CA HIS A 13 4.76 6.45 -12.71
C HIS A 13 4.78 6.26 -14.23
N ALA A 14 5.31 7.22 -14.98
CA ALA A 14 5.47 7.12 -16.43
C ALA A 14 6.34 5.94 -16.84
N ALA A 15 7.46 5.71 -16.14
CA ALA A 15 8.33 4.56 -16.35
C ALA A 15 7.60 3.22 -16.14
N SER A 16 6.80 3.11 -15.09
CA SER A 16 6.01 1.91 -14.81
C SER A 16 4.98 1.66 -15.90
N VAL A 17 4.27 2.70 -16.33
CA VAL A 17 3.30 2.59 -17.44
C VAL A 17 4.00 2.14 -18.72
N ALA A 18 5.11 2.78 -19.09
CA ALA A 18 5.86 2.42 -20.29
C ALA A 18 6.38 0.98 -20.26
N LYS A 19 6.94 0.56 -19.11
CA LYS A 19 7.47 -0.79 -18.91
C LYS A 19 6.42 -1.88 -19.05
N TYR A 20 5.24 -1.66 -18.48
CA TYR A 20 4.21 -2.69 -18.39
C TYR A 20 3.10 -2.54 -19.42
N TRP A 21 3.16 -1.53 -20.28
CA TRP A 21 2.13 -1.27 -21.31
C TRP A 21 1.82 -2.51 -22.16
N ASN A 22 2.85 -3.21 -22.60
CA ASN A 22 2.69 -4.37 -23.48
C ASN A 22 2.15 -5.61 -22.79
N LEU A 23 2.15 -5.65 -21.43
CA LEU A 23 1.61 -6.77 -20.68
C LEU A 23 0.08 -6.73 -20.55
N ALA A 24 -0.50 -5.53 -20.61
CA ALA A 24 -1.93 -5.31 -20.56
C ALA A 24 -2.33 -4.16 -21.50
N PRO A 25 -2.15 -4.34 -22.81
CA PRO A 25 -2.40 -3.26 -23.77
C PRO A 25 -3.89 -2.91 -23.75
N LEU A 26 -4.17 -1.62 -23.66
CA LEU A 26 -5.52 -1.11 -23.85
C LEU A 26 -5.92 -1.23 -25.33
N ALA A 27 -7.22 -1.38 -25.58
CA ALA A 27 -7.80 -1.37 -26.92
C ALA A 27 -8.85 -0.27 -27.01
N GLY A 28 -9.20 0.12 -28.23
CA GLY A 28 -10.26 1.08 -28.49
C GLY A 28 -9.77 2.34 -29.21
N GLU A 29 -10.71 3.25 -29.44
CA GLU A 29 -10.48 4.44 -30.26
C GLU A 29 -9.39 5.36 -29.71
N ALA A 30 -9.32 5.53 -28.40
CA ALA A 30 -8.31 6.36 -27.75
C ALA A 30 -6.87 5.87 -28.03
N VAL A 31 -6.67 4.55 -28.14
CA VAL A 31 -5.37 3.97 -28.51
C VAL A 31 -5.12 4.17 -30.01
N THR A 32 -6.12 3.94 -30.85
CA THR A 32 -6.01 4.13 -32.31
C THR A 32 -5.66 5.57 -32.65
N GLN A 33 -6.26 6.52 -31.95
CA GLN A 33 -6.00 7.95 -32.11
C GLN A 33 -4.73 8.42 -31.35
N LYS A 34 -3.99 7.52 -30.71
CA LYS A 34 -2.76 7.81 -29.93
C LYS A 34 -2.97 8.83 -28.81
N LEU A 35 -4.15 8.87 -28.23
CA LEU A 35 -4.45 9.71 -27.06
C LEU A 35 -3.93 9.06 -25.76
N VAL A 36 -3.79 7.74 -25.73
CA VAL A 36 -3.21 6.96 -24.64
C VAL A 36 -2.33 5.85 -25.23
N GLY A 37 -1.29 5.48 -24.51
CA GLY A 37 -0.37 4.40 -24.90
C GLY A 37 0.74 4.83 -25.86
N GLY A 38 1.29 3.86 -26.54
CA GLY A 38 2.36 4.07 -27.54
C GLY A 38 3.75 4.32 -26.92
N MET A 39 3.92 4.06 -25.63
CA MET A 39 5.22 4.10 -24.96
C MET A 39 6.00 2.81 -25.23
N THR A 40 7.31 2.93 -25.33
CA THR A 40 8.24 1.81 -25.53
C THR A 40 9.02 1.48 -24.25
N SER A 41 9.67 0.33 -24.20
CA SER A 41 10.59 0.00 -23.10
C SER A 41 11.78 0.99 -23.01
N ALA A 42 12.23 1.55 -24.12
CA ALA A 42 13.27 2.59 -24.13
C ALA A 42 12.79 3.89 -23.45
N ASP A 43 11.50 4.23 -23.60
CA ASP A 43 10.89 5.35 -22.87
C ASP A 43 10.88 5.07 -21.37
N ALA A 44 10.64 3.82 -20.94
CA ALA A 44 10.69 3.44 -19.54
C ALA A 44 12.04 3.73 -18.91
N ASP A 45 13.14 3.35 -19.59
CA ASP A 45 14.49 3.58 -19.10
C ASP A 45 14.82 5.07 -18.99
N ALA A 46 14.39 5.88 -19.96
CA ALA A 46 14.53 7.32 -19.91
C ALA A 46 13.79 7.93 -18.70
N PHE A 47 12.57 7.50 -18.43
CA PHE A 47 11.79 7.96 -17.28
C PHE A 47 12.39 7.49 -15.95
N TYR A 48 12.91 6.26 -15.85
CA TYR A 48 13.63 5.82 -14.66
C TYR A 48 14.85 6.67 -14.38
N LYS A 49 15.62 7.04 -15.41
CA LYS A 49 16.77 7.93 -15.27
C LYS A 49 16.34 9.31 -14.74
N GLU A 50 15.31 9.91 -15.31
CA GLU A 50 14.75 11.17 -14.83
C GLU A 50 14.28 11.09 -13.36
N CYS A 51 13.66 9.97 -12.98
CA CYS A 51 13.25 9.74 -11.60
C CYS A 51 14.47 9.67 -10.67
N ILE A 52 15.51 8.93 -11.04
CA ILE A 52 16.74 8.78 -10.25
C ILE A 52 17.43 10.15 -10.07
N GLU A 53 17.58 10.90 -11.15
CA GLU A 53 18.23 12.22 -11.12
C GLU A 53 17.46 13.20 -10.24
N ALA A 54 16.13 13.25 -10.36
CA ALA A 54 15.30 14.11 -9.53
C ALA A 54 15.32 13.69 -8.05
N SER A 55 15.34 12.39 -7.78
CA SER A 55 15.42 11.87 -6.40
C SER A 55 16.78 12.15 -5.75
N LYS A 56 17.88 11.96 -6.47
CA LYS A 56 19.24 12.31 -6.01
C LYS A 56 19.34 13.79 -5.68
N PHE A 57 18.85 14.64 -6.57
CA PHE A 57 18.85 16.08 -6.33
C PHE A 57 18.11 16.44 -5.04
N LEU A 58 16.96 15.79 -4.76
CA LEU A 58 16.21 16.02 -3.53
C LEU A 58 16.99 15.56 -2.29
N ILE A 59 17.56 14.36 -2.33
CA ILE A 59 18.33 13.80 -1.21
C ILE A 59 19.48 14.74 -0.84
N GLU A 60 20.18 15.24 -1.84
CA GLU A 60 21.39 16.06 -1.65
C GLU A 60 21.08 17.52 -1.29
N ASN A 61 19.95 18.06 -1.74
CA ASN A 61 19.73 19.52 -1.71
C ASN A 61 18.47 19.96 -0.93
N SER A 62 17.61 19.03 -0.48
CA SER A 62 16.36 19.45 0.19
C SER A 62 16.54 19.89 1.63
N GLY A 63 17.62 19.46 2.29
CA GLY A 63 17.77 19.59 3.74
C GLY A 63 16.80 18.71 4.53
N LYS A 64 16.14 17.76 3.86
CA LYS A 64 15.22 16.80 4.49
C LYS A 64 15.97 15.56 4.94
N SER A 65 15.45 14.90 5.97
CA SER A 65 16.01 13.67 6.52
C SER A 65 14.88 12.71 6.89
N LEU A 66 15.23 11.45 7.09
CA LEU A 66 14.27 10.47 7.59
C LEU A 66 13.84 10.82 9.01
N TYR A 67 12.57 10.67 9.30
CA TYR A 67 11.99 10.90 10.61
C TYR A 67 12.37 9.76 11.55
N LYS A 68 13.10 10.06 12.62
CA LYS A 68 13.52 9.09 13.64
C LYS A 68 14.05 7.78 13.05
N PRO A 69 15.14 7.79 12.28
CA PRO A 69 15.56 6.67 11.43
C PRO A 69 16.20 5.49 12.17
N ALA A 70 16.47 5.60 13.48
CA ALA A 70 17.17 4.59 14.25
C ALA A 70 16.34 4.14 15.48
N PRO A 71 15.20 3.46 15.29
CA PRO A 71 14.42 2.92 16.39
C PRO A 71 15.17 1.77 17.05
N ALA A 72 15.09 1.66 18.37
CA ALA A 72 15.73 0.59 19.12
C ALA A 72 14.93 -0.72 19.09
N THR A 73 13.63 -0.66 18.81
CA THR A 73 12.74 -1.82 18.77
C THR A 73 11.73 -1.72 17.62
N VAL A 74 11.16 -2.86 17.20
CA VAL A 74 10.09 -2.91 16.19
C VAL A 74 8.88 -2.09 16.65
N LYS A 75 8.52 -2.13 17.91
CA LYS A 75 7.41 -1.34 18.47
C LYS A 75 7.69 0.16 18.40
N GLU A 76 8.92 0.58 18.62
CA GLU A 76 9.32 1.97 18.46
C GLU A 76 9.27 2.39 16.98
N ALA A 77 9.74 1.51 16.07
CA ALA A 77 9.64 1.74 14.64
C ALA A 77 8.19 1.95 14.20
N ALA A 78 7.27 1.09 14.65
CA ALA A 78 5.83 1.23 14.37
C ALA A 78 5.26 2.55 14.91
N SER A 79 5.60 2.90 16.15
CA SER A 79 5.16 4.17 16.76
C SER A 79 5.73 5.39 16.03
N ASN A 80 6.97 5.33 15.58
CA ASN A 80 7.60 6.40 14.81
C ASN A 80 6.94 6.54 13.43
N PHE A 81 6.63 5.42 12.77
CA PHE A 81 5.92 5.42 11.49
C PHE A 81 4.51 6.03 11.62
N GLN A 82 3.77 5.67 12.64
CA GLN A 82 2.47 6.28 12.93
C GLN A 82 2.60 7.79 13.20
N ALA A 83 3.57 8.20 14.03
CA ALA A 83 3.79 9.60 14.37
C ALA A 83 4.19 10.45 13.17
N LEU A 84 4.89 9.87 12.18
CA LEU A 84 5.24 10.52 10.92
C LEU A 84 4.00 11.10 10.20
N PHE A 85 2.91 10.32 10.15
CA PHE A 85 1.67 10.75 9.48
C PHE A 85 0.79 11.67 10.33
N LEU A 86 1.00 11.69 11.65
CA LEU A 86 0.27 12.57 12.56
C LEU A 86 0.94 13.94 12.75
N ASN A 87 2.19 14.08 12.32
CA ASN A 87 2.95 15.32 12.41
C ASN A 87 3.19 15.91 11.02
N ASP A 88 2.46 16.94 10.67
CA ASP A 88 2.55 17.62 9.38
C ASP A 88 3.78 18.55 9.23
N GLN A 89 4.57 18.73 10.29
CA GLN A 89 5.77 19.57 10.35
C GLN A 89 7.05 18.75 10.55
N ASN A 90 7.04 17.47 10.18
CA ASN A 90 8.21 16.62 10.36
C ASN A 90 9.30 16.83 9.29
N GLU A 91 10.46 16.23 9.50
CA GLU A 91 11.66 16.38 8.68
C GLU A 91 11.49 15.83 7.25
N GLU A 92 10.55 14.91 6.99
CA GLU A 92 10.33 14.30 5.66
C GLU A 92 9.38 15.13 4.79
N VAL A 93 8.56 16.00 5.36
CA VAL A 93 7.52 16.73 4.61
C VAL A 93 8.15 17.76 3.69
N ILE A 94 8.01 17.56 2.39
CA ILE A 94 8.42 18.50 1.34
C ILE A 94 7.25 19.41 0.96
N PHE A 95 6.06 18.82 0.83
CA PHE A 95 4.83 19.52 0.46
C PHE A 95 3.63 18.79 1.05
N SER A 96 2.76 19.52 1.74
CA SER A 96 1.54 18.97 2.33
C SER A 96 0.32 19.76 1.89
N LYS A 97 -0.82 19.08 1.81
CA LYS A 97 -2.13 19.69 1.65
C LYS A 97 -2.85 19.60 2.99
N ALA A 98 -3.06 20.75 3.61
CA ALA A 98 -3.86 20.84 4.82
C ALA A 98 -5.36 20.72 4.51
N TYR A 99 -6.10 20.08 5.41
CA TYR A 99 -7.55 20.01 5.41
C TYR A 99 -8.09 20.65 6.69
N LEU A 100 -9.21 21.34 6.60
CA LEU A 100 -9.82 21.96 7.77
C LEU A 100 -10.46 20.89 8.67
N ASN A 101 -10.02 20.86 9.92
CA ASN A 101 -10.52 19.91 10.91
C ASN A 101 -11.96 20.28 11.34
N GLY A 102 -12.80 19.24 11.54
CA GLY A 102 -14.14 19.42 12.11
C GLY A 102 -15.20 19.97 11.16
N THR A 103 -14.90 20.12 9.86
CA THR A 103 -15.92 20.54 8.90
C THR A 103 -16.53 19.35 8.17
N THR A 104 -17.83 19.39 8.00
CA THR A 104 -18.57 18.51 7.09
C THR A 104 -18.56 19.01 5.65
N ASN A 105 -17.94 20.17 5.41
CA ASN A 105 -17.87 20.76 4.09
C ASN A 105 -16.82 20.01 3.25
N THR A 106 -17.30 19.31 2.22
CA THR A 106 -16.48 18.50 1.30
C THR A 106 -15.42 19.32 0.55
N ASN A 107 -15.55 20.65 0.50
CA ASN A 107 -14.57 21.50 -0.17
C ASN A 107 -13.35 21.83 0.70
N GLN A 108 -13.45 21.69 2.02
CA GLN A 108 -12.41 22.05 2.97
C GLN A 108 -11.93 20.86 3.82
N GLY A 109 -12.73 19.82 3.95
CA GLY A 109 -12.41 18.58 4.64
C GLY A 109 -11.97 17.46 3.69
N HIS A 110 -11.83 16.26 4.25
CA HIS A 110 -11.60 15.03 3.50
C HIS A 110 -12.53 13.91 4.00
N SER A 111 -12.76 12.94 3.14
CA SER A 111 -13.65 11.80 3.44
C SER A 111 -12.90 10.55 3.91
N TYR A 112 -11.62 10.69 4.32
CA TYR A 112 -10.79 9.54 4.69
C TYR A 112 -11.43 8.67 5.77
N ALA A 113 -11.84 9.27 6.87
CA ALA A 113 -12.49 8.57 7.97
C ALA A 113 -13.79 7.87 7.53
N GLN A 114 -14.57 8.52 6.67
CA GLN A 114 -15.83 7.99 6.17
C GLN A 114 -15.65 6.67 5.40
N PHE A 115 -14.59 6.57 4.59
CA PHE A 115 -14.37 5.41 3.74
C PHE A 115 -13.52 4.31 4.38
N ASN A 116 -12.65 4.65 5.33
CA ASN A 116 -11.65 3.74 5.87
C ASN A 116 -11.96 3.27 7.32
N ILE A 117 -12.77 4.00 8.07
CA ILE A 117 -13.13 3.59 9.44
C ILE A 117 -14.14 2.45 9.40
N LEU A 118 -13.86 1.38 10.14
CA LEU A 118 -14.76 0.26 10.32
C LEU A 118 -16.05 0.73 11.02
N PRO A 119 -17.23 0.24 10.61
CA PRO A 119 -18.51 0.56 11.24
C PRO A 119 -18.56 0.27 12.74
N GLN A 120 -17.82 -0.75 13.20
CA GLN A 120 -17.77 -1.15 14.60
C GLN A 120 -17.06 -0.14 15.50
N VAL A 121 -16.08 0.58 14.95
CA VAL A 121 -15.26 1.56 15.69
C VAL A 121 -15.96 2.90 15.80
N ASN A 122 -16.70 3.27 14.80
CA ASN A 122 -17.42 4.55 14.77
C ASN A 122 -18.91 4.37 14.55
N PRO A 123 -19.75 4.41 15.57
CA PRO A 123 -21.21 4.24 15.50
C PRO A 123 -22.02 5.40 14.88
N GLY A 124 -21.41 6.47 14.33
CA GLY A 124 -22.09 7.60 13.66
C GLY A 124 -22.64 7.29 12.26
N ALA A 125 -23.34 8.22 11.64
CA ALA A 125 -24.19 7.99 10.47
C ALA A 125 -23.49 7.75 9.13
N LEU A 126 -22.17 7.98 9.02
CA LEU A 126 -21.46 7.93 7.74
C LEU A 126 -20.24 6.99 7.81
N LYS A 127 -20.54 5.68 7.75
CA LYS A 127 -19.54 4.65 7.94
C LYS A 127 -19.67 3.63 6.84
N TYR A 128 -18.75 3.65 5.95
CA TYR A 128 -18.85 2.72 4.86
C TYR A 128 -17.83 1.59 4.95
N GLY A 129 -16.66 1.78 5.60
CA GLY A 129 -15.62 0.77 5.64
C GLY A 129 -15.34 0.19 4.26
N ARG A 130 -15.35 1.05 3.22
CA ARG A 130 -15.32 0.62 1.83
C ARG A 130 -13.94 0.25 1.34
N PHE A 131 -12.92 0.82 1.96
CA PHE A 131 -11.53 0.58 1.59
C PHE A 131 -10.89 -0.29 2.65
N ASN A 132 -10.73 -1.55 2.32
CA ASN A 132 -10.02 -2.51 3.16
C ASN A 132 -8.79 -2.99 2.38
N PRO A 133 -7.63 -3.14 3.04
CA PRO A 133 -6.48 -3.76 2.40
C PRO A 133 -6.81 -5.19 2.01
N MET A 134 -6.32 -5.62 0.87
CA MET A 134 -6.37 -7.02 0.47
C MET A 134 -5.29 -7.80 1.23
N LEU A 135 -5.57 -9.06 1.56
CA LEU A 135 -4.61 -9.90 2.27
C LEU A 135 -3.30 -10.08 1.49
N GLU A 136 -3.38 -10.11 0.17
CA GLU A 136 -2.21 -10.20 -0.70
C GLU A 136 -1.24 -9.01 -0.54
N ILE A 137 -1.76 -7.81 -0.24
CA ILE A 137 -0.90 -6.65 0.07
C ILE A 137 -0.20 -6.86 1.42
N VAL A 138 -0.91 -7.39 2.41
CA VAL A 138 -0.35 -7.68 3.73
C VAL A 138 0.75 -8.75 3.62
N ASP A 139 0.53 -9.77 2.78
CA ASP A 139 1.51 -10.83 2.53
C ASP A 139 2.79 -10.34 1.84
N LEU A 140 2.75 -9.19 1.15
CA LEU A 140 3.93 -8.57 0.54
C LEU A 140 4.87 -7.89 1.55
N PHE A 141 4.39 -7.59 2.77
CA PHE A 141 5.26 -7.06 3.81
C PHE A 141 6.24 -8.14 4.28
N GLU A 142 7.48 -7.74 4.44
CA GLU A 142 8.57 -8.62 4.84
C GLU A 142 8.34 -9.20 6.23
N ASP A 143 8.73 -10.46 6.40
CA ASP A 143 8.82 -11.16 7.67
C ASP A 143 10.29 -11.30 8.05
N TYR A 144 10.64 -10.97 9.28
CA TYR A 144 12.01 -10.94 9.79
C TYR A 144 12.31 -12.07 10.78
N THR A 145 11.51 -13.15 10.76
CA THR A 145 11.63 -14.27 11.72
C THR A 145 12.92 -15.06 11.55
N ASP A 146 13.33 -15.35 10.30
CA ASP A 146 14.40 -16.31 10.02
C ASP A 146 15.80 -15.71 10.16
N ASP A 147 16.17 -14.88 9.17
CA ASP A 147 17.55 -14.40 9.00
C ASP A 147 17.70 -12.88 9.18
N GLY A 148 16.62 -12.20 9.50
CA GLY A 148 16.58 -10.74 9.66
C GLY A 148 16.70 -9.97 8.34
N MET A 149 16.71 -10.67 7.20
CA MET A 149 16.87 -10.03 5.88
C MET A 149 15.54 -9.64 5.23
N GLY A 150 14.43 -10.05 5.83
CA GLY A 150 13.08 -9.80 5.33
C GLY A 150 12.73 -10.58 4.07
N LYS A 151 11.66 -11.33 4.15
CA LYS A 151 11.05 -12.03 3.02
C LYS A 151 9.56 -11.82 3.06
N SER A 152 8.93 -11.69 1.89
CA SER A 152 7.48 -11.78 1.83
C SER A 152 7.04 -13.14 2.36
N ALA A 153 6.12 -13.15 3.32
CA ALA A 153 5.58 -14.37 3.90
C ALA A 153 4.08 -14.22 4.07
N LYS A 154 3.35 -15.25 3.65
CA LYS A 154 1.90 -15.30 3.80
C LYS A 154 1.51 -15.42 5.28
N ILE A 155 0.47 -14.68 5.64
CA ILE A 155 -0.17 -14.90 6.94
C ILE A 155 -0.91 -16.23 6.91
N VAL A 156 -0.64 -17.08 7.87
CA VAL A 156 -1.29 -18.39 7.99
C VAL A 156 -2.70 -18.19 8.54
N THR A 157 -3.70 -18.43 7.72
CA THR A 157 -5.12 -18.28 8.09
C THR A 157 -5.81 -19.61 8.32
N ARG A 158 -5.28 -20.70 7.74
CA ARG A 158 -5.88 -22.04 7.79
C ARG A 158 -4.93 -23.03 8.44
N THR A 159 -5.47 -23.94 9.23
CA THR A 159 -4.68 -24.96 9.92
C THR A 159 -4.08 -26.02 8.98
N ASP A 160 -4.57 -26.13 7.74
CA ASP A 160 -4.06 -27.04 6.72
C ASP A 160 -3.06 -26.39 5.73
N GLY A 161 -2.80 -25.08 5.88
CA GLY A 161 -1.88 -24.33 5.01
C GLY A 161 -2.36 -24.18 3.55
N ASN A 162 -3.64 -24.42 3.27
CA ASN A 162 -4.21 -24.36 1.91
C ASN A 162 -4.93 -23.03 1.60
N GLU A 163 -4.34 -21.91 1.97
CA GLU A 163 -4.90 -20.58 1.73
C GLU A 163 -5.22 -20.34 0.26
N ASP A 164 -4.29 -20.67 -0.63
CA ASP A 164 -4.46 -20.44 -2.07
C ASP A 164 -5.59 -21.29 -2.68
N ALA A 165 -5.69 -22.54 -2.27
CA ALA A 165 -6.77 -23.42 -2.72
C ALA A 165 -8.14 -22.93 -2.23
N TYR A 166 -8.21 -22.40 -1.00
CA TYR A 166 -9.42 -21.81 -0.46
C TYR A 166 -9.85 -20.58 -1.27
N ILE A 167 -8.94 -19.64 -1.51
CA ILE A 167 -9.23 -18.42 -2.27
C ILE A 167 -9.68 -18.75 -3.69
N ALA A 168 -8.94 -19.62 -4.39
CA ALA A 168 -9.26 -20.01 -5.75
C ALA A 168 -10.64 -20.67 -5.89
N ASN A 169 -11.05 -21.47 -4.92
CA ASN A 169 -12.34 -22.17 -4.96
C ASN A 169 -13.49 -21.32 -4.41
N PHE A 170 -13.21 -20.38 -3.49
CA PHE A 170 -14.22 -19.44 -3.00
C PHE A 170 -14.76 -18.53 -4.11
N HIS A 171 -13.90 -18.10 -5.03
CA HIS A 171 -14.32 -17.36 -6.20
C HIS A 171 -15.06 -18.21 -7.23
N ASN A 172 -14.91 -19.52 -7.18
CA ASN A 172 -15.55 -20.44 -8.10
C ASN A 172 -16.73 -21.16 -7.41
N MET A 173 -17.71 -20.38 -6.97
CA MET A 173 -18.88 -20.81 -6.19
C MET A 173 -19.77 -21.87 -6.90
N ASN A 174 -19.41 -22.30 -8.09
CA ASN A 174 -20.16 -23.30 -8.85
C ASN A 174 -20.06 -24.73 -8.26
N ASN A 175 -19.17 -24.96 -7.28
CA ASN A 175 -19.02 -26.24 -6.62
C ASN A 175 -19.19 -26.12 -5.11
N ALA A 176 -20.45 -26.13 -4.66
CA ALA A 176 -20.80 -26.04 -3.24
C ALA A 176 -20.16 -27.13 -2.36
N SER A 177 -19.91 -28.33 -2.91
CA SER A 177 -19.27 -29.42 -2.17
C SER A 177 -17.82 -29.10 -1.84
N VAL A 178 -17.07 -28.57 -2.80
CA VAL A 178 -15.67 -28.14 -2.59
C VAL A 178 -15.60 -27.00 -1.59
N VAL A 179 -16.47 -26.00 -1.72
CA VAL A 179 -16.53 -24.87 -0.78
C VAL A 179 -16.84 -25.34 0.63
N ASN A 180 -17.81 -26.23 0.81
CA ASN A 180 -18.16 -26.77 2.13
C ASN A 180 -17.00 -27.59 2.74
N THR A 181 -16.28 -28.36 1.94
CA THR A 181 -15.10 -29.09 2.41
C THR A 181 -14.01 -28.14 2.87
N LEU A 182 -13.73 -27.10 2.09
CA LEU A 182 -12.73 -26.08 2.45
C LEU A 182 -13.14 -25.30 3.71
N MET A 183 -14.41 -24.99 3.87
CA MET A 183 -14.93 -24.30 5.05
C MET A 183 -14.99 -25.19 6.29
N SER A 184 -14.91 -26.50 6.16
CA SER A 184 -14.86 -27.42 7.31
C SER A 184 -13.49 -27.44 8.02
N VAL A 185 -12.45 -26.96 7.35
CA VAL A 185 -11.10 -26.87 7.96
C VAL A 185 -11.06 -25.65 8.90
N PRO A 186 -10.65 -25.84 10.16
CA PRO A 186 -10.58 -24.73 11.11
C PRO A 186 -9.62 -23.64 10.67
N PHE A 187 -10.00 -22.38 10.91
CA PHE A 187 -9.07 -21.28 10.83
C PHE A 187 -8.10 -21.29 11.99
N VAL A 188 -6.89 -20.76 11.77
CA VAL A 188 -5.92 -20.50 12.84
C VAL A 188 -6.51 -19.50 13.81
N LYS A 189 -6.40 -19.78 15.09
CA LYS A 189 -6.81 -18.86 16.16
C LYS A 189 -5.56 -18.16 16.71
N TYR A 190 -5.54 -16.87 16.57
CA TYR A 190 -4.53 -16.01 17.19
C TYR A 190 -5.00 -15.50 18.54
N ASN A 191 -4.09 -15.30 19.48
CA ASN A 191 -4.41 -14.85 20.84
C ASN A 191 -4.77 -13.36 20.88
N ASP A 192 -4.23 -12.57 19.98
CA ASP A 192 -4.57 -11.17 19.82
C ASP A 192 -4.52 -10.71 18.34
N LEU A 193 -4.93 -9.47 18.10
CA LEU A 193 -5.03 -8.90 16.76
C LEU A 193 -3.67 -8.65 16.08
N TYR A 194 -2.60 -8.57 16.85
CA TYR A 194 -1.26 -8.23 16.36
C TYR A 194 -0.38 -9.47 16.14
N GLU A 195 -0.73 -10.60 16.78
CA GLU A 195 0.05 -11.83 16.69
C GLU A 195 0.37 -12.26 15.25
N PRO A 196 -0.58 -12.22 14.28
CA PRO A 196 -0.29 -12.59 12.89
C PRO A 196 0.73 -11.69 12.20
N PHE A 197 1.00 -10.52 12.76
CA PHE A 197 1.89 -9.50 12.19
C PHE A 197 3.18 -9.31 13.00
N ALA A 198 3.34 -10.03 14.11
CA ALA A 198 4.39 -9.76 15.11
C ALA A 198 5.81 -9.73 14.55
N ASN A 199 6.09 -10.50 13.50
CA ASN A 199 7.40 -10.60 12.88
C ASN A 199 7.49 -9.84 11.54
N LYS A 200 6.42 -9.18 11.14
CA LYS A 200 6.39 -8.43 9.89
C LYS A 200 6.96 -7.01 10.06
N ASP A 201 7.20 -6.37 8.96
CA ASP A 201 7.68 -4.99 8.92
C ASP A 201 6.84 -4.08 9.82
N ALA A 202 7.53 -3.21 10.56
CA ALA A 202 6.91 -2.30 11.54
C ALA A 202 5.82 -1.37 10.95
N ARG A 203 5.83 -1.16 9.64
CA ARG A 203 4.79 -0.38 8.95
C ARG A 203 3.42 -1.05 8.97
N LEU A 204 3.37 -2.35 9.24
CA LEU A 204 2.13 -3.13 9.31
C LEU A 204 1.56 -3.18 10.74
N LEU A 205 2.37 -2.93 11.77
CA LEU A 205 2.00 -2.87 13.18
C LEU A 205 1.45 -1.50 13.53
#